data_ed426b401ffad2e77906c0a926104fd9
#
_entry.id   ed426b401ffad2e77906c0a926104fd9
#
_cell.length_a   1.000
_cell.length_b   1.000
_cell.length_c   1.000
_cell.angle_alpha   90.00
_cell.angle_beta   90.00
_cell.angle_gamma   90.00
#
_symmetry.space_group_name_H-M   'P 1'
#
loop_
_entity.id
_entity.type
_entity.pdbx_description
1 polymer ?
#
loop_
_entity_poly.entity_id
_entity_poly.type
_entity_poly.pdbx_seq_one_letter_code
_entity_poly.pdbx_strand_id
1 'polypeptide(L)'
;MFNSPPPVCIEEIFKIEQELGIKFPGYSHSSKDPFALFLLKCVSKFFYKDGTGDPNISQVFMNKHGVSKIPIVNIRGNRFNVMFYNAAGTFFMHKLILQYFYSLKTTYSFIQNFIVLCLQNNTVLTLLRSLGILCKVITEPYFLKATEVGSILHMSSVYQRLLYVLNAILENPKIVLNNEVSLFYGPCFYDEVYEFLLKTSLNDDLTCVFIKRLCIVLKSKICKLVSDFYQGGSISMLATVILL
;
A
#
# COMPACT_ATOMS: atom_id res chain seq x y z
N MET A 1 -7.45 5.98 16.94
CA MET A 1 -7.92 4.61 17.13
C MET A 1 -8.22 3.98 15.77
N PHE A 2 -7.26 3.20 15.22
CA PHE A 2 -7.40 2.47 13.95
C PHE A 2 -7.38 0.97 14.28
N ASN A 3 -8.34 0.50 15.08
CA ASN A 3 -8.23 -0.79 15.76
C ASN A 3 -9.09 -1.92 15.20
N SER A 4 -9.56 -1.85 13.97
CA SER A 4 -10.08 -3.05 13.33
C SER A 4 -9.66 -3.08 11.87
N PRO A 5 -9.06 -4.19 11.41
CA PRO A 5 -8.90 -4.43 9.99
C PRO A 5 -10.29 -4.38 9.35
N PRO A 6 -10.42 -3.94 8.10
CA PRO A 6 -11.67 -4.11 7.39
C PRO A 6 -12.04 -5.61 7.44
N PRO A 7 -13.27 -5.97 7.82
CA PRO A 7 -13.70 -7.37 8.04
C PRO A 7 -13.38 -8.31 6.86
N VAL A 8 -13.32 -7.75 5.68
CA VAL A 8 -12.99 -8.42 4.43
C VAL A 8 -11.61 -9.09 4.41
N CYS A 9 -10.58 -8.46 5.01
CA CYS A 9 -9.25 -9.06 5.03
C CYS A 9 -9.18 -10.30 5.94
N ILE A 10 -10.02 -10.39 6.95
CA ILE A 10 -10.03 -11.53 7.89
C ILE A 10 -10.66 -12.76 7.22
N GLU A 11 -11.81 -12.61 6.57
CA GLU A 11 -12.47 -13.72 5.88
C GLU A 11 -11.63 -14.30 4.75
N GLU A 12 -10.93 -13.45 4.00
CA GLU A 12 -10.05 -13.90 2.93
C GLU A 12 -8.78 -14.57 3.45
N ILE A 13 -8.23 -14.11 4.58
CA ILE A 13 -7.10 -14.77 5.24
C ILE A 13 -7.51 -16.17 5.74
N PHE A 14 -8.69 -16.30 6.36
CA PHE A 14 -9.21 -17.61 6.75
C PHE A 14 -9.38 -18.55 5.55
N LYS A 15 -9.88 -18.03 4.43
CA LYS A 15 -10.00 -18.79 3.19
C LYS A 15 -8.64 -19.27 2.69
N ILE A 16 -7.64 -18.38 2.67
CA ILE A 16 -6.27 -18.71 2.27
C ILE A 16 -5.68 -19.75 3.23
N GLU A 17 -5.87 -19.62 4.54
CA GLU A 17 -5.42 -20.60 5.52
C GLU A 17 -6.08 -21.97 5.31
N GLN A 18 -7.38 -21.98 4.98
CA GLN A 18 -8.10 -23.23 4.67
C GLN A 18 -7.65 -23.84 3.34
N GLU A 19 -7.52 -23.05 2.29
CA GLU A 19 -7.09 -23.51 0.96
C GLU A 19 -5.66 -24.07 0.96
N LEU A 20 -4.77 -23.47 1.76
CA LEU A 20 -3.38 -23.93 1.87
C LEU A 20 -3.20 -25.02 2.96
N GLY A 21 -4.22 -25.28 3.78
CA GLY A 21 -4.11 -26.20 4.91
C GLY A 21 -3.08 -25.77 5.98
N ILE A 22 -2.76 -24.48 6.03
CA ILE A 22 -1.75 -23.90 6.93
C ILE A 22 -2.35 -22.75 7.72
N LYS A 23 -1.86 -22.56 8.95
CA LYS A 23 -1.98 -21.29 9.66
C LYS A 23 -0.76 -20.45 9.32
N PHE A 24 -0.97 -19.18 8.99
CA PHE A 24 0.15 -18.28 8.79
C PHE A 24 0.98 -18.19 10.07
N PRO A 25 2.22 -18.69 10.07
CA PRO A 25 3.02 -18.75 11.28
C PRO A 25 3.22 -17.32 11.81
N GLY A 26 2.96 -17.11 13.11
CA GLY A 26 3.16 -15.82 13.80
C GLY A 26 2.13 -14.74 13.54
N TYR A 27 1.19 -14.93 12.64
CA TYR A 27 0.03 -14.08 12.57
C TYR A 27 -1.08 -14.64 13.45
N SER A 28 -1.49 -13.83 14.42
CA SER A 28 -2.67 -14.12 15.24
C SER A 28 -3.78 -13.16 14.84
N HIS A 29 -5.01 -13.67 14.67
CA HIS A 29 -6.19 -12.84 14.45
C HIS A 29 -6.49 -11.89 15.63
N SER A 30 -5.88 -12.12 16.78
CA SER A 30 -5.84 -11.20 17.92
C SER A 30 -4.71 -10.15 17.81
N SER A 31 -3.90 -10.19 16.75
CA SER A 31 -2.85 -9.21 16.53
C SER A 31 -3.43 -7.80 16.38
N LYS A 32 -2.74 -6.81 16.98
CA LYS A 32 -3.08 -5.39 16.81
C LYS A 32 -2.85 -4.90 15.38
N ASP A 33 -2.01 -5.57 14.62
CA ASP A 33 -1.70 -5.21 13.25
C ASP A 33 -2.60 -5.97 12.26
N PRO A 34 -3.21 -5.29 11.27
CA PRO A 34 -3.83 -5.95 10.13
C PRO A 34 -2.81 -6.82 9.38
N PHE A 35 -3.26 -7.91 8.76
CA PHE A 35 -2.40 -8.87 8.06
C PHE A 35 -1.42 -8.22 7.08
N ALA A 36 -1.90 -7.34 6.20
CA ALA A 36 -1.04 -6.65 5.24
C ALA A 36 0.07 -5.84 5.93
N LEU A 37 -0.26 -5.12 7.00
CA LEU A 37 0.72 -4.37 7.77
C LEU A 37 1.73 -5.29 8.45
N PHE A 38 1.28 -6.42 9.00
CA PHE A 38 2.16 -7.41 9.61
C PHE A 38 3.13 -7.98 8.58
N LEU A 39 2.64 -8.40 7.40
CA LEU A 39 3.49 -8.89 6.31
C LEU A 39 4.52 -7.84 5.90
N LEU A 40 4.09 -6.59 5.67
CA LEU A 40 4.99 -5.51 5.24
C LEU A 40 6.02 -5.16 6.32
N LYS A 41 5.67 -5.26 7.60
CA LYS A 41 6.63 -5.14 8.70
C LYS A 41 7.67 -6.26 8.67
N CYS A 42 7.25 -7.51 8.41
CA CYS A 42 8.17 -8.64 8.29
C CYS A 42 9.13 -8.46 7.10
N VAL A 43 8.61 -8.08 5.93
CA VAL A 43 9.43 -7.81 4.74
C VAL A 43 10.38 -6.64 4.98
N SER A 44 9.89 -5.55 5.56
CA SER A 44 10.73 -4.39 5.89
C SER A 44 11.86 -4.76 6.85
N LYS A 45 11.56 -5.46 7.94
CA LYS A 45 12.57 -5.92 8.90
C LYS A 45 13.63 -6.82 8.28
N PHE A 46 13.25 -7.62 7.30
CA PHE A 46 14.17 -8.49 6.59
C PHE A 46 15.25 -7.70 5.84
N PHE A 47 14.91 -6.56 5.23
CA PHE A 47 15.84 -5.71 4.50
C PHE A 47 16.61 -4.71 5.39
N TYR A 48 16.28 -4.58 6.68
CA TYR A 48 16.90 -3.62 7.60
C TYR A 48 17.46 -4.30 8.84
N LYS A 49 18.53 -3.70 9.42
CA LYS A 49 19.26 -4.23 10.60
C LYS A 49 18.40 -4.40 11.87
N ASP A 50 17.26 -3.76 11.95
CA ASP A 50 16.37 -3.81 13.13
C ASP A 50 15.63 -5.14 13.28
N GLY A 51 16.03 -6.18 12.55
CA GLY A 51 15.40 -7.50 12.53
C GLY A 51 16.40 -8.64 12.33
N THR A 52 15.88 -9.78 11.94
CA THR A 52 16.65 -11.00 11.66
C THR A 52 17.23 -11.02 10.23
N GLY A 53 17.18 -9.90 9.52
CA GLY A 53 17.69 -9.78 8.16
C GLY A 53 19.17 -9.47 8.10
N ASP A 54 19.78 -9.80 6.98
CA ASP A 54 21.12 -9.34 6.62
C ASP A 54 21.00 -8.36 5.44
N PRO A 55 20.93 -7.05 5.71
CA PRO A 55 20.76 -6.05 4.68
C PRO A 55 21.95 -6.00 3.69
N ASN A 56 23.14 -6.42 4.10
CA ASN A 56 24.31 -6.40 3.23
C ASN A 56 24.23 -7.53 2.19
N ILE A 57 23.90 -8.75 2.63
CA ILE A 57 23.80 -9.91 1.72
C ILE A 57 22.62 -9.72 0.76
N SER A 58 21.46 -9.28 1.26
CA SER A 58 20.29 -9.01 0.41
C SER A 58 20.57 -7.90 -0.61
N GLN A 59 21.27 -6.82 -0.22
CA GLN A 59 21.64 -5.74 -1.14
C GLN A 59 22.61 -6.22 -2.23
N VAL A 60 23.60 -7.03 -1.88
CA VAL A 60 24.52 -7.63 -2.87
C VAL A 60 23.78 -8.51 -3.87
N PHE A 61 22.84 -9.32 -3.39
CA PHE A 61 21.99 -10.14 -4.28
C PHE A 61 21.15 -9.27 -5.21
N MET A 62 20.48 -8.25 -4.70
CA MET A 62 19.62 -7.34 -5.49
C MET A 62 20.45 -6.58 -6.54
N ASN A 63 21.64 -6.10 -6.17
CA ASN A 63 22.55 -5.42 -7.11
C ASN A 63 22.96 -6.32 -8.29
N LYS A 64 23.22 -7.61 -8.04
CA LYS A 64 23.51 -8.59 -9.10
C LYS A 64 22.36 -8.78 -10.08
N HIS A 65 21.12 -8.49 -9.66
CA HIS A 65 19.93 -8.59 -10.48
C HIS A 65 19.45 -7.23 -11.02
N GLY A 66 20.31 -6.21 -10.98
CA GLY A 66 20.04 -4.89 -11.55
C GLY A 66 19.23 -3.95 -10.65
N VAL A 67 18.92 -4.34 -9.42
CA VAL A 67 18.21 -3.49 -8.46
C VAL A 67 19.22 -2.76 -7.57
N SER A 68 19.58 -1.55 -7.97
CA SER A 68 20.52 -0.71 -7.20
C SER A 68 19.92 -0.13 -5.92
N LYS A 69 18.62 0.14 -5.93
CA LYS A 69 17.86 0.66 -4.78
C LYS A 69 16.61 -0.18 -4.54
N ILE A 70 16.56 -0.81 -3.37
CA ILE A 70 15.39 -1.58 -2.95
C ILE A 70 14.22 -0.61 -2.67
N PRO A 71 13.07 -0.71 -3.38
CA PRO A 71 11.93 0.18 -3.19
C PRO A 71 11.09 -0.24 -1.97
N ILE A 72 11.74 -0.49 -0.85
CA ILE A 72 11.15 -0.86 0.44
C ILE A 72 11.87 -0.01 1.49
N VAL A 73 11.12 0.62 2.39
CA VAL A 73 11.68 1.45 3.45
C VAL A 73 11.35 0.89 4.83
N ASN A 74 12.15 1.25 5.82
CA ASN A 74 11.92 0.80 7.19
C ASN A 74 10.60 1.36 7.74
N ILE A 75 9.72 0.47 8.23
CA ILE A 75 8.45 0.86 8.87
C ILE A 75 8.73 1.25 10.32
N ARG A 76 8.89 2.55 10.55
CA ARG A 76 9.02 3.15 11.88
C ARG A 76 7.79 3.97 12.22
N GLY A 77 7.13 3.65 13.34
CA GLY A 77 5.91 4.33 13.77
C GLY A 77 4.69 4.07 12.87
N ASN A 78 3.67 4.94 12.99
CA ASN A 78 2.38 4.79 12.31
C ASN A 78 2.29 5.63 11.02
N ARG A 79 3.33 5.64 10.20
CA ARG A 79 3.32 6.38 8.94
C ARG A 79 2.50 5.62 7.89
N PHE A 80 1.28 6.04 7.70
CA PHE A 80 0.32 5.45 6.77
C PHE A 80 0.87 5.27 5.33
N ASN A 81 1.54 6.29 4.78
CA ASN A 81 2.11 6.24 3.44
C ASN A 81 3.14 5.13 3.25
N VAL A 82 3.93 4.84 4.30
CA VAL A 82 5.00 3.83 4.24
C VAL A 82 4.43 2.43 3.98
N MET A 83 3.23 2.14 4.49
CA MET A 83 2.57 0.86 4.23
C MET A 83 2.24 0.69 2.74
N PHE A 84 1.63 1.70 2.12
CA PHE A 84 1.29 1.66 0.70
C PHE A 84 2.54 1.62 -0.19
N TYR A 85 3.55 2.41 0.15
CA TYR A 85 4.83 2.42 -0.56
C TYR A 85 5.52 1.05 -0.49
N ASN A 86 5.60 0.46 0.70
CA ASN A 86 6.20 -0.86 0.86
C ASN A 86 5.38 -1.97 0.18
N ALA A 87 4.06 -1.83 0.08
CA ALA A 87 3.24 -2.77 -0.68
C ALA A 87 3.59 -2.74 -2.17
N ALA A 88 3.75 -1.54 -2.76
CA ALA A 88 4.18 -1.36 -4.14
C ALA A 88 5.56 -2.00 -4.37
N GLY A 89 6.54 -1.69 -3.54
CA GLY A 89 7.89 -2.23 -3.63
C GLY A 89 7.94 -3.74 -3.42
N THR A 90 7.17 -4.27 -2.46
CA THR A 90 7.11 -5.71 -2.20
C THR A 90 6.49 -6.45 -3.38
N PHE A 91 5.40 -5.94 -3.96
CA PHE A 91 4.81 -6.53 -5.16
C PHE A 91 5.77 -6.48 -6.34
N PHE A 92 6.42 -5.36 -6.59
CA PHE A 92 7.42 -5.22 -7.65
C PHE A 92 8.54 -6.24 -7.51
N MET A 93 9.04 -6.45 -6.30
CA MET A 93 10.19 -7.28 -6.02
C MET A 93 9.86 -8.73 -5.64
N HIS A 94 8.60 -9.16 -5.60
CA HIS A 94 8.21 -10.45 -5.01
C HIS A 94 8.97 -11.64 -5.60
N LYS A 95 9.19 -11.66 -6.92
CA LYS A 95 9.94 -12.74 -7.58
C LYS A 95 11.40 -12.78 -7.16
N LEU A 96 12.05 -11.60 -7.07
CA LEU A 96 13.44 -11.50 -6.63
C LEU A 96 13.59 -11.86 -5.16
N ILE A 97 12.64 -11.48 -4.31
CA ILE A 97 12.62 -11.87 -2.90
C ILE A 97 12.53 -13.39 -2.77
N LEU A 98 11.64 -14.04 -3.52
CA LEU A 98 11.53 -15.50 -3.54
C LEU A 98 12.83 -16.16 -4.06
N GLN A 99 13.41 -15.65 -5.15
CA GLN A 99 14.68 -16.15 -5.68
C GLN A 99 15.82 -16.03 -4.65
N TYR A 100 15.86 -14.91 -3.93
CA TYR A 100 16.81 -14.72 -2.85
C TYR A 100 16.65 -15.81 -1.78
N PHE A 101 15.44 -16.04 -1.27
CA PHE A 101 15.22 -17.07 -0.27
C PHE A 101 15.58 -18.46 -0.79
N TYR A 102 15.22 -18.81 -2.02
CA TYR A 102 15.57 -20.11 -2.60
C TYR A 102 17.09 -20.29 -2.82
N SER A 103 17.84 -19.20 -2.94
CA SER A 103 19.30 -19.24 -3.04
C SER A 103 19.99 -19.52 -1.69
N LEU A 104 19.29 -19.31 -0.58
CA LEU A 104 19.80 -19.60 0.75
C LEU A 104 19.85 -21.11 0.96
N LYS A 105 21.04 -21.62 1.31
CA LYS A 105 21.25 -23.06 1.61
C LYS A 105 20.88 -23.44 3.06
N THR A 106 20.21 -22.57 3.77
CA THR A 106 19.87 -22.74 5.19
C THR A 106 18.36 -22.95 5.36
N THR A 107 17.97 -23.56 6.46
CA THR A 107 16.56 -23.62 6.87
C THR A 107 16.02 -22.22 7.13
N TYR A 108 14.83 -21.94 6.62
CA TYR A 108 14.19 -20.65 6.83
C TYR A 108 13.85 -20.44 8.31
N SER A 109 14.11 -19.22 8.77
CA SER A 109 13.52 -18.77 10.02
C SER A 109 11.99 -18.68 9.88
N PHE A 110 11.31 -18.64 11.02
CA PHE A 110 9.86 -18.50 11.06
C PHE A 110 9.33 -17.31 10.21
N ILE A 111 9.98 -16.13 10.31
CA ILE A 111 9.61 -14.94 9.54
C ILE A 111 9.88 -15.13 8.03
N GLN A 112 11.00 -15.73 7.67
CA GLN A 112 11.33 -16.02 6.28
C GLN A 112 10.32 -16.96 5.65
N ASN A 113 9.94 -18.04 6.38
CA ASN A 113 8.92 -18.98 5.92
C ASN A 113 7.56 -18.29 5.73
N PHE A 114 7.16 -17.44 6.67
CA PHE A 114 5.94 -16.63 6.55
C PHE A 114 5.96 -15.73 5.29
N ILE A 115 7.07 -15.02 5.03
CA ILE A 115 7.20 -14.17 3.84
C ILE A 115 7.10 -15.02 2.56
N VAL A 116 7.80 -16.15 2.50
CA VAL A 116 7.79 -17.04 1.33
C VAL A 116 6.36 -17.51 1.03
N LEU A 117 5.65 -18.03 2.03
CA LEU A 117 4.27 -18.51 1.88
C LEU A 117 3.33 -17.39 1.42
N CYS A 118 3.46 -16.20 1.98
CA CYS A 118 2.66 -15.04 1.56
C CYS A 118 2.93 -14.64 0.11
N LEU A 119 4.20 -14.56 -0.29
CA LEU A 119 4.57 -14.13 -1.64
C LEU A 119 4.35 -15.19 -2.73
N GLN A 120 4.08 -16.43 -2.37
CA GLN A 120 3.63 -17.48 -3.29
C GLN A 120 2.11 -17.46 -3.51
N ASN A 121 1.35 -16.77 -2.65
CA ASN A 121 -0.09 -16.76 -2.70
C ASN A 121 -0.62 -15.63 -3.58
N ASN A 122 -1.39 -15.97 -4.62
CA ASN A 122 -1.92 -15.01 -5.59
C ASN A 122 -2.88 -13.99 -4.98
N THR A 123 -3.67 -14.35 -3.98
CA THR A 123 -4.59 -13.42 -3.31
C THR A 123 -3.82 -12.38 -2.51
N VAL A 124 -2.76 -12.80 -1.81
CA VAL A 124 -1.87 -11.88 -1.09
C VAL A 124 -1.15 -10.95 -2.06
N LEU A 125 -0.63 -11.47 -3.18
CA LEU A 125 -0.02 -10.65 -4.22
C LEU A 125 -1.01 -9.65 -4.82
N THR A 126 -2.26 -10.05 -5.04
CA THR A 126 -3.32 -9.16 -5.52
C THR A 126 -3.62 -8.04 -4.50
N LEU A 127 -3.63 -8.35 -3.21
CA LEU A 127 -3.79 -7.35 -2.16
C LEU A 127 -2.62 -6.35 -2.16
N LEU A 128 -1.38 -6.84 -2.23
CA LEU A 128 -0.19 -5.98 -2.30
C LEU A 128 -0.20 -5.09 -3.55
N ARG A 129 -0.58 -5.65 -4.71
CA ARG A 129 -0.77 -4.90 -5.96
C ARG A 129 -1.80 -3.78 -5.80
N SER A 130 -2.95 -4.09 -5.19
CA SER A 130 -4.02 -3.12 -4.98
C SER A 130 -3.59 -1.96 -4.07
N LEU A 131 -2.89 -2.26 -2.98
CA LEU A 131 -2.29 -1.25 -2.10
C LEU A 131 -1.23 -0.42 -2.84
N GLY A 132 -0.39 -1.08 -3.65
CA GLY A 132 0.64 -0.43 -4.46
C GLY A 132 0.07 0.53 -5.51
N ILE A 133 -1.01 0.14 -6.20
CA ILE A 133 -1.71 1.01 -7.15
C ILE A 133 -2.28 2.24 -6.41
N LEU A 134 -2.92 2.05 -5.26
CA LEU A 134 -3.41 3.17 -4.45
C LEU A 134 -2.28 4.05 -3.91
N CYS A 135 -1.06 3.48 -3.69
CA CYS A 135 0.12 4.28 -3.42
C CYS A 135 0.37 5.30 -4.54
N LYS A 136 0.48 4.82 -5.76
CA LYS A 136 0.87 5.62 -6.91
C LYS A 136 -0.21 6.61 -7.35
N VAL A 137 -1.49 6.22 -7.25
CA VAL A 137 -2.61 7.06 -7.69
C VAL A 137 -3.05 8.07 -6.62
N ILE A 138 -2.95 7.72 -5.34
CA ILE A 138 -3.54 8.52 -4.25
C ILE A 138 -2.50 8.97 -3.23
N THR A 139 -1.84 8.02 -2.50
CA THR A 139 -1.15 8.40 -1.27
C THR A 139 0.17 9.13 -1.52
N GLU A 140 0.91 8.75 -2.55
CA GLU A 140 2.17 9.40 -2.92
C GLU A 140 1.92 10.81 -3.50
N PRO A 141 1.04 11.00 -4.50
CA PRO A 141 0.70 12.34 -4.99
C PRO A 141 0.11 13.25 -3.90
N TYR A 142 -0.78 12.71 -3.05
CA TYR A 142 -1.33 13.46 -1.93
C TYR A 142 -0.24 13.96 -0.97
N PHE A 143 0.68 13.09 -0.59
CA PHE A 143 1.74 13.41 0.34
C PHE A 143 2.66 14.49 -0.22
N LEU A 144 3.05 14.39 -1.49
CA LEU A 144 3.86 15.40 -2.16
C LEU A 144 3.14 16.74 -2.20
N LYS A 145 1.86 16.73 -2.60
CA LYS A 145 1.08 17.96 -2.63
C LYS A 145 0.94 18.60 -1.25
N ALA A 146 0.73 17.79 -0.22
CA ALA A 146 0.65 18.29 1.16
C ALA A 146 1.97 18.90 1.67
N THR A 147 3.11 18.49 1.13
CA THR A 147 4.42 19.10 1.46
C THR A 147 4.68 20.40 0.68
N GLU A 148 4.06 20.60 -0.48
CA GLU A 148 4.19 21.80 -1.30
C GLU A 148 3.26 22.94 -0.82
N VAL A 149 2.13 22.61 -0.19
CA VAL A 149 1.14 23.57 0.24
C VAL A 149 1.65 24.35 1.46
N GLY A 150 1.95 25.62 1.28
CA GLY A 150 2.49 26.50 2.32
C GLY A 150 1.50 26.87 3.44
N SER A 151 0.20 26.64 3.25
CA SER A 151 -0.84 26.91 4.25
C SER A 151 -1.90 25.81 4.26
N ILE A 152 -2.30 25.42 5.46
CA ILE A 152 -3.39 24.45 5.68
C ILE A 152 -4.72 24.90 5.05
N LEU A 153 -4.93 26.21 4.89
CA LEU A 153 -6.14 26.77 4.27
C LEU A 153 -6.30 26.37 2.81
N HIS A 154 -5.19 26.12 2.11
CA HIS A 154 -5.21 25.70 0.71
C HIS A 154 -5.49 24.21 0.52
N MET A 155 -5.59 23.44 1.61
CA MET A 155 -5.85 21.99 1.54
C MET A 155 -7.29 21.66 1.13
N SER A 156 -8.23 22.60 1.19
CA SER A 156 -9.65 22.35 0.81
C SER A 156 -9.78 21.81 -0.62
N SER A 157 -9.08 22.43 -1.58
CA SER A 157 -9.10 21.98 -2.99
C SER A 157 -8.46 20.61 -3.17
N VAL A 158 -7.42 20.31 -2.41
CA VAL A 158 -6.75 18.99 -2.39
C VAL A 158 -7.71 17.91 -1.91
N TYR A 159 -8.45 18.17 -0.83
CA TYR A 159 -9.42 17.22 -0.29
C TYR A 159 -10.63 17.04 -1.21
N GLN A 160 -11.12 18.11 -1.84
CA GLN A 160 -12.21 18.01 -2.83
C GLN A 160 -11.78 17.14 -4.01
N ARG A 161 -10.58 17.37 -4.54
CA ARG A 161 -10.04 16.55 -5.63
C ARG A 161 -9.86 15.08 -5.22
N LEU A 162 -9.37 14.85 -4.01
CA LEU A 162 -9.21 13.50 -3.46
C LEU A 162 -10.56 12.76 -3.39
N LEU A 163 -11.61 13.41 -2.91
CA LEU A 163 -12.95 12.81 -2.88
C LEU A 163 -13.51 12.56 -4.28
N TYR A 164 -13.29 13.47 -5.21
CA TYR A 164 -13.69 13.28 -6.60
C TYR A 164 -13.04 12.02 -7.19
N VAL A 165 -11.73 11.87 -7.03
CA VAL A 165 -10.98 10.69 -7.53
C VAL A 165 -11.46 9.41 -6.85
N LEU A 166 -11.66 9.42 -5.52
CA LEU A 166 -12.19 8.26 -4.82
C LEU A 166 -13.58 7.85 -5.30
N ASN A 167 -14.47 8.81 -5.61
CA ASN A 167 -15.78 8.54 -6.17
C ASN A 167 -15.68 7.91 -7.55
N ALA A 168 -14.85 8.47 -8.45
CA ALA A 168 -14.63 7.91 -9.78
C ALA A 168 -14.11 6.46 -9.72
N ILE A 169 -13.19 6.17 -8.80
CA ILE A 169 -12.69 4.80 -8.59
C ILE A 169 -13.79 3.88 -8.05
N LEU A 170 -14.65 4.37 -7.17
CA LEU A 170 -15.77 3.59 -6.63
C LEU A 170 -16.82 3.25 -7.70
N GLU A 171 -17.05 4.14 -8.66
CA GLU A 171 -17.93 3.90 -9.80
C GLU A 171 -17.30 2.89 -10.77
N ASN A 172 -16.06 3.13 -11.17
CA ASN A 172 -15.33 2.24 -12.09
C ASN A 172 -13.88 2.03 -11.64
N PRO A 173 -13.56 0.96 -10.89
CA PRO A 173 -12.20 0.71 -10.42
C PRO A 173 -11.21 0.39 -11.56
N LYS A 174 -11.65 0.03 -12.76
CA LYS A 174 -10.76 -0.25 -13.91
C LYS A 174 -9.99 0.99 -14.39
N ILE A 175 -10.49 2.19 -14.11
CA ILE A 175 -9.81 3.44 -14.51
C ILE A 175 -8.41 3.58 -13.91
N VAL A 176 -8.13 2.96 -12.75
CA VAL A 176 -6.78 2.98 -12.16
C VAL A 176 -5.84 1.99 -12.84
N LEU A 177 -6.35 0.85 -13.33
CA LEU A 177 -5.56 -0.13 -14.07
C LEU A 177 -5.23 0.38 -15.47
N ASN A 178 -6.14 1.13 -16.08
CA ASN A 178 -5.97 1.74 -17.40
C ASN A 178 -5.18 3.05 -17.37
N ASN A 179 -4.74 3.49 -16.18
CA ASN A 179 -4.07 4.78 -16.00
C ASN A 179 -4.90 6.00 -16.50
N GLU A 180 -6.22 5.92 -16.35
CA GLU A 180 -7.17 6.97 -16.79
C GLU A 180 -7.46 8.01 -15.70
N VAL A 181 -6.97 7.81 -14.48
CA VAL A 181 -7.20 8.68 -13.34
C VAL A 181 -5.92 9.08 -12.64
N SER A 182 -5.79 10.37 -12.36
CA SER A 182 -4.73 10.96 -11.56
C SER A 182 -5.30 11.86 -10.47
N LEU A 183 -4.69 11.87 -9.29
CA LEU A 183 -5.11 12.74 -8.21
C LEU A 183 -4.90 14.21 -8.58
N PHE A 184 -3.78 14.54 -9.24
CA PHE A 184 -3.46 15.88 -9.70
C PHE A 184 -3.02 15.89 -11.15
N TYR A 185 -3.25 16.99 -11.85
CA TYR A 185 -2.73 17.21 -13.18
C TYR A 185 -1.23 17.51 -13.09
N GLY A 186 -0.42 16.81 -13.87
CA GLY A 186 1.03 16.95 -13.88
C GLY A 186 1.73 15.63 -14.20
N PRO A 187 3.06 15.61 -14.29
CA PRO A 187 3.78 14.38 -14.49
C PRO A 187 3.44 13.46 -13.31
N CYS A 188 2.65 12.41 -13.60
CA CYS A 188 2.50 11.31 -12.68
C CYS A 188 3.89 10.78 -12.36
N PHE A 189 4.12 10.35 -11.13
CA PHE A 189 5.30 9.60 -10.75
C PHE A 189 5.28 8.23 -11.46
N TYR A 190 5.48 8.28 -12.77
CA TYR A 190 5.52 7.11 -13.64
C TYR A 190 6.92 6.55 -13.55
N ASP A 191 7.11 5.64 -12.62
CA ASP A 191 8.34 4.89 -12.45
C ASP A 191 8.11 3.41 -12.86
N GLU A 192 9.19 2.65 -12.93
CA GLU A 192 9.16 1.23 -13.28
C GLU A 192 8.29 0.40 -12.32
N VAL A 193 8.16 0.82 -11.05
CA VAL A 193 7.29 0.18 -10.06
C VAL A 193 5.83 0.36 -10.46
N TYR A 194 5.45 1.59 -10.85
CA TYR A 194 4.08 1.87 -11.28
C TYR A 194 3.74 1.15 -12.58
N GLU A 195 4.64 1.19 -13.54
CA GLU A 195 4.49 0.45 -14.81
C GLU A 195 4.28 -1.06 -14.55
N PHE A 196 5.05 -1.64 -13.64
CA PHE A 196 4.91 -3.04 -13.27
C PHE A 196 3.55 -3.33 -12.60
N LEU A 197 3.07 -2.44 -11.74
CA LEU A 197 1.75 -2.55 -11.07
C LEU A 197 0.59 -2.54 -12.09
N LEU A 198 0.71 -1.80 -13.20
CA LEU A 198 -0.32 -1.68 -14.22
C LEU A 198 -0.32 -2.81 -15.24
N LYS A 199 0.71 -3.64 -15.31
CA LYS A 199 0.76 -4.79 -16.23
C LYS A 199 -0.47 -5.68 -16.05
N THR A 200 -1.13 -6.01 -17.15
CA THR A 200 -2.29 -6.90 -17.19
C THR A 200 -2.01 -8.21 -16.47
N SER A 201 -2.93 -8.64 -15.66
CA SER A 201 -2.83 -9.83 -14.82
C SER A 201 -4.15 -10.60 -14.82
N LEU A 202 -4.08 -11.92 -14.66
CA LEU A 202 -5.25 -12.78 -14.47
C LEU A 202 -6.10 -12.39 -13.25
N ASN A 203 -5.54 -11.62 -12.31
CA ASN A 203 -6.21 -11.19 -11.10
C ASN A 203 -6.73 -9.73 -11.17
N ASP A 204 -6.91 -9.15 -12.37
CA ASP A 204 -7.37 -7.77 -12.51
C ASP A 204 -8.76 -7.55 -11.92
N ASP A 205 -9.68 -8.50 -12.08
CA ASP A 205 -11.01 -8.37 -11.48
C ASP A 205 -10.95 -8.40 -9.94
N LEU A 206 -10.15 -9.28 -9.34
CA LEU A 206 -9.95 -9.32 -7.90
C LEU A 206 -9.21 -8.05 -7.41
N THR A 207 -8.27 -7.53 -8.19
CA THR A 207 -7.60 -6.25 -7.92
C THR A 207 -8.63 -5.12 -7.85
N CYS A 208 -9.56 -5.05 -8.80
CA CYS A 208 -10.64 -4.07 -8.80
C CYS A 208 -11.55 -4.19 -7.57
N VAL A 209 -11.87 -5.42 -7.14
CA VAL A 209 -12.64 -5.66 -5.92
C VAL A 209 -11.91 -5.11 -4.69
N PHE A 210 -10.62 -5.40 -4.54
CA PHE A 210 -9.82 -4.90 -3.42
C PHE A 210 -9.68 -3.38 -3.44
N ILE A 211 -9.38 -2.79 -4.60
CA ILE A 211 -9.31 -1.33 -4.75
C ILE A 211 -10.62 -0.67 -4.33
N LYS A 212 -11.77 -1.17 -4.82
CA LYS A 212 -13.08 -0.63 -4.47
C LYS A 212 -13.33 -0.67 -2.96
N ARG A 213 -13.03 -1.80 -2.31
CA ARG A 213 -13.19 -1.96 -0.85
C ARG A 213 -12.28 -1.03 -0.06
N LEU A 214 -11.01 -0.91 -0.46
CA LEU A 214 -10.06 0.01 0.16
C LEU A 214 -10.49 1.47 0.00
N CYS A 215 -11.00 1.86 -1.17
CA CYS A 215 -11.51 3.21 -1.42
C CYS A 215 -12.75 3.54 -0.58
N ILE A 216 -13.66 2.59 -0.33
CA ILE A 216 -14.79 2.79 0.60
C ILE A 216 -14.29 3.19 1.99
N VAL A 217 -13.32 2.43 2.52
CA VAL A 217 -12.75 2.68 3.85
C VAL A 217 -12.00 4.01 3.88
N LEU A 218 -11.16 4.27 2.87
CA LEU A 218 -10.41 5.53 2.74
C LEU A 218 -11.37 6.72 2.71
N LYS A 219 -12.37 6.70 1.84
CA LYS A 219 -13.38 7.78 1.74
C LYS A 219 -14.07 8.03 3.08
N SER A 220 -14.55 6.99 3.76
CA SER A 220 -15.20 7.11 5.06
C SER A 220 -14.28 7.76 6.10
N LYS A 221 -13.00 7.41 6.13
CA LYS A 221 -12.03 7.99 7.07
C LYS A 221 -11.68 9.43 6.72
N ILE A 222 -11.45 9.72 5.43
CA ILE A 222 -11.14 11.08 4.96
C ILE A 222 -12.30 12.01 5.27
N CYS A 223 -13.54 11.64 4.94
CA CYS A 223 -14.72 12.49 5.25
C CYS A 223 -14.81 12.85 6.73
N LYS A 224 -14.42 11.93 7.64
CA LYS A 224 -14.42 12.21 9.09
C LYS A 224 -13.27 13.11 9.53
N LEU A 225 -12.08 12.91 8.93
CA LEU A 225 -10.86 13.63 9.34
C LEU A 225 -10.80 15.06 8.81
N VAL A 226 -11.42 15.32 7.67
CA VAL A 226 -11.30 16.61 6.98
C VAL A 226 -12.64 17.32 6.83
N SER A 227 -13.63 17.01 7.68
CA SER A 227 -14.96 17.63 7.67
C SER A 227 -14.91 19.15 7.71
N ASP A 228 -13.95 19.72 8.46
CA ASP A 228 -13.77 21.16 8.61
C ASP A 228 -13.27 21.87 7.33
N PHE A 229 -12.72 21.12 6.37
CA PHE A 229 -12.22 21.64 5.09
C PHE A 229 -13.28 21.65 3.98
N TYR A 230 -14.43 21.01 4.19
CA TYR A 230 -15.50 20.99 3.19
C TYR A 230 -16.37 22.25 3.29
N GLN A 231 -17.13 22.51 2.23
CA GLN A 231 -18.04 23.64 2.18
C GLN A 231 -18.98 23.63 3.41
N GLY A 232 -18.97 24.73 4.15
CA GLY A 232 -19.66 24.85 5.44
C GLY A 232 -18.88 24.45 6.68
N GLY A 233 -17.70 23.86 6.53
CA GLY A 233 -16.80 23.58 7.66
C GLY A 233 -16.02 24.80 8.11
N SER A 234 -15.57 24.79 9.37
CA SER A 234 -14.93 25.94 10.02
C SER A 234 -13.69 26.48 9.27
N ILE A 235 -12.85 25.60 8.74
CA ILE A 235 -11.64 26.00 7.99
C ILE A 235 -11.99 26.50 6.59
N SER A 236 -12.98 25.90 5.93
CA SER A 236 -13.47 26.37 4.64
C SER A 236 -14.04 27.79 4.71
N MET A 237 -14.77 28.10 5.78
CA MET A 237 -15.29 29.46 6.02
C MET A 237 -14.18 30.47 6.26
N LEU A 238 -13.15 30.12 7.05
CA LEU A 238 -11.99 30.98 7.28
C LEU A 238 -11.21 31.28 6.00
N ALA A 239 -11.03 30.29 5.13
CA ALA A 239 -10.36 30.48 3.84
C ALA A 239 -11.11 31.47 2.93
N THR A 240 -12.43 31.47 2.96
CA THR A 240 -13.28 32.41 2.18
C THR A 240 -13.17 33.85 2.70
N VAL A 241 -13.05 34.02 4.03
CA VAL A 241 -12.93 35.35 4.66
C VAL A 241 -11.56 36.00 4.45
N ILE A 242 -10.49 35.21 4.38
CA ILE A 242 -9.10 35.70 4.22
C ILE A 242 -8.78 36.05 2.74
N LEU A 243 -9.53 35.50 1.78
CA LEU A 243 -9.33 35.72 0.35
C LEU A 243 -10.24 36.84 -0.21
N LEU A 244 -11.07 37.47 0.63
CA LEU A 244 -11.81 38.71 0.35
C LEU A 244 -11.07 39.92 0.92
#